data_87dca63b3d33105aeba9c8337fb2d926
#
_entry.id   87dca63b3d33105aeba9c8337fb2d926
#
_cell.length_a   1.000
_cell.length_b   1.000
_cell.length_c   1.000
_cell.angle_alpha   90.00
_cell.angle_beta   90.00
_cell.angle_gamma   90.00
#
_symmetry.space_group_name_H-M   'P 1'
#
loop_
_entity.id
_entity.type
_entity.pdbx_description
1 polymer ?
#
loop_
_entity_poly.entity_id
_entity_poly.type
_entity_poly.pdbx_seq_one_letter_code
_entity_poly.pdbx_strand_id
1 'polypeptide(L)'
;ANLKLSYLNKWNDRFLELANYYIKELSNHIEVPSIKEFEKPVFHRFIIQHNNRDNLKSFLEKKGVMTAINYPLPLHLHEASRQYGYKIGDFPVTEKQASRILSLPIYPELESSQIQYVVKCVKDFL
;
A
#
# COMPACT_ATOMS: atom_id res chain seq x y z
N ALA A 1 -8.30 11.82 -23.17
CA ALA A 1 -8.84 10.68 -22.42
C ALA A 1 -8.77 9.39 -23.22
N ASN A 2 -9.26 9.32 -24.47
CA ASN A 2 -9.33 8.08 -25.26
C ASN A 2 -7.97 7.40 -25.49
N LEU A 3 -6.89 8.16 -25.70
CA LEU A 3 -5.54 7.61 -25.89
C LEU A 3 -5.10 6.78 -24.67
N LYS A 4 -5.35 7.24 -23.45
CA LYS A 4 -4.98 6.51 -22.23
C LYS A 4 -5.83 5.25 -22.01
N LEU A 5 -7.09 5.28 -22.44
CA LEU A 5 -7.98 4.11 -22.32
C LEU A 5 -7.48 2.91 -23.15
N SER A 6 -6.84 3.13 -24.29
CA SER A 6 -6.26 2.06 -25.10
C SER A 6 -5.14 1.30 -24.39
N TYR A 7 -4.50 1.90 -23.39
CA TYR A 7 -3.43 1.28 -22.59
C TYR A 7 -3.89 0.74 -21.24
N LEU A 8 -5.14 0.99 -20.83
CA LEU A 8 -5.62 0.71 -19.48
C LEU A 8 -5.46 -0.76 -19.09
N ASN A 9 -5.87 -1.68 -19.96
CA ASN A 9 -5.76 -3.12 -19.69
C ASN A 9 -4.29 -3.53 -19.49
N LYS A 10 -3.39 -3.09 -20.38
CA LYS A 10 -1.95 -3.35 -20.26
C LYS A 10 -1.37 -2.82 -18.94
N TRP A 11 -1.80 -1.64 -18.50
CA TRP A 11 -1.36 -1.08 -17.22
C TRP A 11 -1.92 -1.88 -16.03
N ASN A 12 -3.18 -2.27 -16.07
CA ASN A 12 -3.80 -3.09 -15.02
C ASN A 12 -3.11 -4.45 -14.89
N ASP A 13 -2.78 -5.11 -16.02
CA ASP A 13 -2.04 -6.37 -16.02
C ASP A 13 -0.65 -6.17 -15.40
N ARG A 14 0.03 -5.06 -15.72
CA ARG A 14 1.33 -4.74 -15.14
C ARG A 14 1.25 -4.46 -13.64
N PHE A 15 0.24 -3.72 -13.17
CA PHE A 15 0.01 -3.53 -11.74
C PHE A 15 -0.20 -4.86 -11.01
N LEU A 16 -0.99 -5.76 -11.59
CA LEU A 16 -1.23 -7.08 -11.01
C LEU A 16 0.05 -7.92 -10.95
N GLU A 17 0.88 -7.90 -11.99
CA GLU A 17 2.18 -8.58 -12.00
C GLU A 17 3.09 -8.09 -10.87
N LEU A 18 3.24 -6.76 -10.72
CA LEU A 18 4.05 -6.14 -9.68
C LEU A 18 3.50 -6.45 -8.27
N ALA A 19 2.18 -6.40 -8.10
CA ALA A 19 1.53 -6.73 -6.83
C ALA A 19 1.74 -8.20 -6.45
N ASN A 20 1.62 -9.13 -7.40
CA ASN A 20 1.89 -10.55 -7.18
C ASN A 20 3.35 -10.79 -6.77
N TYR A 21 4.29 -10.05 -7.36
CA TYR A 21 5.69 -10.11 -6.95
C TYR A 21 5.87 -9.67 -5.49
N TYR A 22 5.30 -8.53 -5.09
CA TYR A 22 5.32 -8.08 -3.70
C TYR A 22 4.68 -9.10 -2.74
N ILE A 23 3.51 -9.64 -3.09
CA ILE A 23 2.82 -10.64 -2.27
C ILE A 23 3.70 -11.86 -2.09
N LYS A 24 4.24 -12.41 -3.18
CA LYS A 24 5.13 -13.58 -3.15
C LYS A 24 6.33 -13.37 -2.23
N GLU A 25 6.96 -12.21 -2.33
CA GLU A 25 8.22 -11.95 -1.63
C GLU A 25 8.04 -11.49 -0.18
N LEU A 26 6.89 -10.87 0.17
CA LEU A 26 6.70 -10.22 1.47
C LEU A 26 5.68 -10.92 2.37
N SER A 27 4.79 -11.78 1.87
CA SER A 27 3.69 -12.36 2.66
C SER A 27 4.11 -13.16 3.90
N ASN A 28 5.32 -13.74 3.88
CA ASN A 28 5.87 -14.47 5.03
C ASN A 28 6.56 -13.56 6.06
N HIS A 29 6.66 -12.27 5.79
CA HIS A 29 7.44 -11.33 6.58
C HIS A 29 6.60 -10.19 7.14
N ILE A 30 5.59 -9.74 6.39
CA ILE A 30 4.76 -8.59 6.74
C ILE A 30 3.34 -8.77 6.21
N GLU A 31 2.37 -8.10 6.82
CA GLU A 31 0.99 -8.17 6.38
C GLU A 31 0.83 -7.46 5.02
N VAL A 32 0.39 -8.21 4.01
CA VAL A 32 0.17 -7.76 2.63
C VAL A 32 -1.28 -8.04 2.21
N PRO A 33 -1.79 -7.40 1.12
CA PRO A 33 -3.10 -7.72 0.57
C PRO A 33 -3.18 -9.20 0.15
N SER A 34 -4.32 -9.84 0.40
CA SER A 34 -4.67 -11.15 -0.16
C SER A 34 -5.58 -10.96 -1.37
N ILE A 35 -5.41 -11.82 -2.38
CA ILE A 35 -6.26 -11.86 -3.58
C ILE A 35 -7.01 -13.18 -3.55
N LYS A 36 -8.34 -13.14 -3.62
CA LYS A 36 -9.17 -14.33 -3.78
C LYS A 36 -9.26 -14.71 -5.25
N GLU A 37 -9.48 -15.99 -5.53
CA GLU A 37 -9.49 -16.55 -6.89
C GLU A 37 -10.44 -15.83 -7.86
N PHE A 38 -11.58 -15.32 -7.35
CA PHE A 38 -12.58 -14.61 -8.14
C PHE A 38 -12.36 -13.09 -8.22
N GLU A 39 -11.32 -12.53 -7.56
CA GLU A 39 -11.05 -11.10 -7.55
C GLU A 39 -10.05 -10.70 -8.63
N LYS A 40 -10.29 -9.53 -9.24
CA LYS A 40 -9.37 -8.90 -10.19
C LYS A 40 -9.03 -7.47 -9.73
N PRO A 41 -8.22 -7.33 -8.67
CA PRO A 41 -7.85 -6.02 -8.17
C PRO A 41 -6.89 -5.31 -9.14
N VAL A 42 -7.03 -4.00 -9.28
CA VAL A 42 -6.17 -3.19 -10.16
C VAL A 42 -4.94 -2.60 -9.47
N PHE A 43 -4.80 -2.80 -8.18
CA PHE A 43 -3.67 -2.34 -7.36
C PHE A 43 -3.20 -0.91 -7.64
N HIS A 44 -4.14 0.03 -7.69
CA HIS A 44 -3.81 1.46 -7.73
C HIS A 44 -2.78 1.85 -6.66
N ARG A 45 -2.77 1.15 -5.53
CA ARG A 45 -1.77 1.21 -4.44
C ARG A 45 -1.48 -0.19 -3.94
N PHE A 46 -0.22 -0.44 -3.56
CA PHE A 46 0.14 -1.64 -2.83
C PHE A 46 0.40 -1.28 -1.37
N ILE A 47 -0.48 -1.73 -0.48
CA ILE A 47 -0.48 -1.32 0.93
C ILE A 47 -0.03 -2.50 1.79
N ILE A 48 1.03 -2.30 2.56
CA ILE A 48 1.48 -3.21 3.61
C ILE A 48 1.06 -2.67 4.98
N GLN A 49 1.03 -3.52 6.00
CA GLN A 49 0.75 -3.10 7.37
C GLN A 49 1.87 -3.56 8.31
N HIS A 50 2.35 -2.65 9.16
CA HIS A 50 3.37 -2.93 10.15
C HIS A 50 3.12 -2.13 11.44
N ASN A 51 3.33 -2.75 12.61
CA ASN A 51 3.11 -2.09 13.90
C ASN A 51 4.04 -0.88 14.11
N ASN A 52 5.25 -0.97 13.59
CA ASN A 52 6.25 0.11 13.66
C ASN A 52 6.37 0.83 12.29
N ARG A 53 5.20 1.20 11.72
CA ARG A 53 5.07 1.76 10.37
C ARG A 53 5.90 3.02 10.16
N ASP A 54 5.97 3.92 11.14
CA ASP A 54 6.66 5.21 10.99
C ASP A 54 8.19 5.03 10.95
N ASN A 55 8.73 4.10 11.71
CA ASN A 55 10.15 3.76 11.63
C ASN A 55 10.48 3.03 10.32
N LEU A 56 9.61 2.13 9.84
CA LEU A 56 9.76 1.50 8.53
C LEU A 56 9.75 2.55 7.42
N LYS A 57 8.82 3.51 7.46
CA LYS A 57 8.76 4.63 6.52
C LYS A 57 10.06 5.42 6.51
N SER A 58 10.55 5.84 7.68
CA SER A 58 11.79 6.61 7.81
C SER A 58 13.03 5.83 7.35
N PHE A 59 13.07 4.52 7.60
CA PHE A 59 14.14 3.64 7.13
C PHE A 59 14.15 3.54 5.61
N LEU A 60 12.98 3.32 4.99
CA LEU A 60 12.84 3.24 3.54
C LEU A 60 13.20 4.57 2.86
N GLU A 61 12.80 5.71 3.42
CA GLU A 61 13.19 7.04 2.93
C GLU A 61 14.71 7.23 2.93
N LYS A 62 15.40 6.83 3.99
CA LYS A 62 16.88 6.87 4.07
C LYS A 62 17.55 5.97 3.02
N LYS A 63 16.87 4.94 2.56
CA LYS A 63 17.30 4.05 1.46
C LYS A 63 16.87 4.56 0.07
N GLY A 64 16.25 5.74 -0.02
CA GLY A 64 15.77 6.30 -1.28
C GLY A 64 14.47 5.69 -1.80
N VAL A 65 13.75 4.91 -0.96
CA VAL A 65 12.45 4.33 -1.29
C VAL A 65 11.33 5.24 -0.79
N MET A 66 10.66 5.94 -1.71
CA MET A 66 9.53 6.82 -1.39
C MET A 66 8.29 6.01 -1.08
N THR A 67 7.66 6.29 0.06
CA THR A 67 6.43 5.63 0.52
C THR A 67 5.38 6.66 0.92
N ALA A 68 4.11 6.25 1.00
CA ALA A 68 3.00 7.13 1.36
C ALA A 68 2.06 6.47 2.37
N ILE A 69 1.40 7.29 3.19
CA ILE A 69 0.35 6.85 4.11
C ILE A 69 -0.99 7.36 3.56
N ASN A 70 -1.85 6.44 3.13
CA ASN A 70 -3.14 6.78 2.51
C ASN A 70 -4.29 6.04 3.22
N TYR A 71 -4.89 6.59 4.31
CA TYR A 71 -4.65 7.91 4.90
C TYR A 71 -4.33 7.77 6.39
N PRO A 72 -3.56 8.71 7.01
CA PRO A 72 -3.11 8.58 8.39
C PRO A 72 -4.22 8.80 9.42
N LEU A 73 -5.27 9.54 9.05
CA LEU A 73 -6.41 9.82 9.90
C LEU A 73 -7.66 9.15 9.33
N PRO A 74 -8.37 8.30 10.10
CA PRO A 74 -9.65 7.73 9.71
C PRO A 74 -10.71 8.79 9.40
N LEU A 75 -11.57 8.55 8.40
CA LEU A 75 -12.56 9.52 7.92
C LEU A 75 -13.48 10.06 9.03
N HIS A 76 -13.90 9.19 9.96
CA HIS A 76 -14.80 9.58 11.05
C HIS A 76 -14.15 10.54 12.06
N LEU A 77 -12.81 10.64 12.08
CA LEU A 77 -12.07 11.54 12.96
C LEU A 77 -11.69 12.87 12.28
N HIS A 78 -12.02 13.05 11.01
CA HIS A 78 -11.82 14.33 10.32
C HIS A 78 -12.78 15.39 10.84
N GLU A 79 -12.35 16.66 10.78
CA GLU A 79 -13.17 17.79 11.21
C GLU A 79 -14.52 17.85 10.48
N ALA A 80 -14.54 17.58 9.17
CA ALA A 80 -15.75 17.52 8.39
C ALA A 80 -16.77 16.47 8.87
N SER A 81 -16.30 15.44 9.59
CA SER A 81 -17.14 14.35 10.12
C SER A 81 -17.66 14.61 11.53
N ARG A 82 -17.23 15.71 12.21
CA ARG A 82 -17.66 16.02 13.59
C ARG A 82 -19.17 16.14 13.76
N GLN A 83 -19.87 16.59 12.71
CA GLN A 83 -21.35 16.69 12.71
C GLN A 83 -22.07 15.35 12.91
N TYR A 84 -21.40 14.22 12.66
CA TYR A 84 -21.96 12.87 12.84
C TYR A 84 -21.75 12.30 14.26
N GLY A 85 -21.02 13.00 15.13
CA GLY A 85 -20.82 12.63 16.52
C GLY A 85 -19.89 11.44 16.78
N TYR A 86 -19.22 10.91 15.76
CA TYR A 86 -18.27 9.81 15.93
C TYR A 86 -17.02 10.23 16.69
N LYS A 87 -16.44 9.28 17.44
CA LYS A 87 -15.26 9.47 18.26
C LYS A 87 -14.29 8.29 18.13
N ILE A 88 -13.11 8.44 18.70
CA ILE A 88 -12.12 7.36 18.81
C ILE A 88 -12.75 6.15 19.51
N GLY A 89 -12.54 4.97 18.94
CA GLY A 89 -13.08 3.69 19.41
C GLY A 89 -14.36 3.25 18.69
N ASP A 90 -15.05 4.13 17.94
CA ASP A 90 -16.27 3.76 17.23
C ASP A 90 -16.00 2.85 16.02
N PHE A 91 -14.80 2.96 15.42
CA PHE A 91 -14.37 2.14 14.27
C PHE A 91 -12.97 1.53 14.50
N PRO A 92 -12.83 0.60 15.46
CA PRO A 92 -11.53 0.12 15.94
C PRO A 92 -10.68 -0.55 14.84
N VAL A 93 -11.30 -1.22 13.86
CA VAL A 93 -10.59 -1.84 12.73
C VAL A 93 -9.95 -0.77 11.85
N THR A 94 -10.72 0.26 11.49
CA THR A 94 -10.24 1.38 10.65
C THR A 94 -9.12 2.17 11.36
N GLU A 95 -9.29 2.42 12.65
CA GLU A 95 -8.31 3.12 13.48
C GLU A 95 -6.99 2.34 13.57
N LYS A 96 -7.09 1.03 13.82
CA LYS A 96 -5.94 0.12 13.82
C LYS A 96 -5.23 0.11 12.46
N GLN A 97 -5.97 0.01 11.36
CA GLN A 97 -5.39 0.03 10.02
C GLN A 97 -4.70 1.36 9.71
N ALA A 98 -5.34 2.49 10.00
CA ALA A 98 -4.77 3.83 9.76
C ALA A 98 -3.41 4.03 10.46
N SER A 99 -3.22 3.42 11.63
CA SER A 99 -1.94 3.48 12.36
C SER A 99 -0.84 2.60 11.77
N ARG A 100 -1.17 1.62 10.91
CA ARG A 100 -0.24 0.57 10.44
C ARG A 100 0.06 0.57 8.95
N ILE A 101 -0.83 1.17 8.14
CA ILE A 101 -0.74 1.13 6.67
C ILE A 101 0.44 1.94 6.13
N LEU A 102 1.10 1.39 5.10
CA LEU A 102 2.15 2.04 4.33
C LEU A 102 2.06 1.60 2.86
N SER A 103 1.97 2.56 1.93
CA SER A 103 1.94 2.29 0.49
C SER A 103 3.36 2.21 -0.05
N LEU A 104 3.71 1.07 -0.64
CA LEU A 104 4.96 0.88 -1.38
C LEU A 104 4.84 1.43 -2.81
N PRO A 105 5.97 1.76 -3.47
CA PRO A 105 5.99 2.18 -4.86
C PRO A 105 5.37 1.12 -5.78
N ILE A 106 4.37 1.51 -6.56
CA ILE A 106 3.78 0.67 -7.60
C ILE A 106 3.27 1.55 -8.74
N TYR A 107 3.78 1.33 -9.95
CA TYR A 107 3.40 2.02 -11.19
C TYR A 107 3.87 1.19 -12.39
N PRO A 108 3.22 1.30 -13.57
CA PRO A 108 3.50 0.39 -14.69
C PRO A 108 4.95 0.39 -15.18
N GLU A 109 5.65 1.52 -15.05
CA GLU A 109 7.03 1.71 -15.49
C GLU A 109 8.07 1.22 -14.46
N LEU A 110 7.63 0.71 -13.28
CA LEU A 110 8.55 0.20 -12.26
C LEU A 110 9.34 -1.00 -12.80
N GLU A 111 10.65 -0.85 -12.84
CA GLU A 111 11.56 -1.89 -13.36
C GLU A 111 11.75 -3.04 -12.36
N SER A 112 12.11 -4.21 -12.88
CA SER A 112 12.34 -5.40 -12.05
C SER A 112 13.45 -5.19 -11.01
N SER A 113 14.52 -4.47 -11.36
CA SER A 113 15.59 -4.12 -10.44
C SER A 113 15.13 -3.22 -9.30
N GLN A 114 14.23 -2.28 -9.59
CA GLN A 114 13.68 -1.34 -8.62
C GLN A 114 12.76 -2.03 -7.62
N ILE A 115 11.82 -2.87 -8.09
CA ILE A 115 10.92 -3.60 -7.20
C ILE A 115 11.69 -4.60 -6.31
N GLN A 116 12.72 -5.27 -6.85
CA GLN A 116 13.61 -6.15 -6.07
C GLN A 116 14.34 -5.36 -4.98
N TYR A 117 14.80 -4.15 -5.30
CA TYR A 117 15.44 -3.27 -4.31
C TYR A 117 14.47 -2.86 -3.20
N VAL A 118 13.24 -2.48 -3.55
CA VAL A 118 12.20 -2.15 -2.55
C VAL A 118 11.94 -3.34 -1.62
N VAL A 119 11.75 -4.54 -2.17
CA VAL A 119 11.55 -5.78 -1.40
C VAL A 119 12.72 -6.04 -0.47
N LYS A 120 13.96 -5.92 -0.98
CA LYS A 120 15.16 -6.07 -0.17
C LYS A 120 15.17 -5.09 1.00
N CYS A 121 14.93 -3.80 0.74
CA CYS A 121 14.90 -2.78 1.80
C CYS A 121 13.82 -3.05 2.85
N VAL A 122 12.64 -3.56 2.47
CA VAL A 122 11.60 -3.95 3.43
C VAL A 122 12.10 -5.13 4.29
N LYS A 123 12.68 -6.16 3.68
CA LYS A 123 13.22 -7.33 4.40
C LYS A 123 14.39 -6.97 5.32
N ASP A 124 15.24 -6.01 4.93
CA ASP A 124 16.37 -5.54 5.73
C ASP A 124 15.93 -4.79 7.00
N PHE A 125 14.68 -4.30 7.05
CA PHE A 125 14.10 -3.64 8.23
C PHE A 125 13.47 -4.64 9.21
N LEU A 126 12.92 -5.75 8.73
CA LEU A 126 12.14 -6.73 9.51
C LEU A 126 13.03 -7.70 10.31
#